data_b785a3d0718bc227bfb9e08c4328eb9f
#
_entry.id   b785a3d0718bc227bfb9e08c4328eb9f
#
_cell.length_a   1.000
_cell.length_b   1.000
_cell.length_c   1.000
_cell.angle_alpha   90.00
_cell.angle_beta   90.00
_cell.angle_gamma   90.00
#
_symmetry.space_group_name_H-M   'P 1'
#
loop_
_entity.id
_entity.type
_entity.pdbx_description
1 polymer ?
#
loop_
_entity_poly.entity_id
_entity_poly.type
_entity_poly.pdbx_seq_one_letter_code
_entity_poly.pdbx_strand_id
1 'polypeptide(L)'
;FMFVPLFDRWMCRRMSGFFRVAVVLLAMGGWSWLTLASFSRDWNDPEFMAAQQTSAELADRARFLADQHHVTSAGPAALLREDARTQGPLLFQKHCSMCHNHLDSAGRGIAAETPSAPNLFGFGSTDWIMGMLDPERIVSPEVFGNTKFKKGQMASKIRGMFKKATTDEAKELKSQ
;
A
#
# COMPACT_ATOMS: atom_id res chain seq x y z
N PHE A 1 -13.83 37.51 -17.33
CA PHE A 1 -15.24 37.99 -17.29
C PHE A 1 -15.37 39.51 -17.42
N MET A 2 -14.39 40.32 -17.02
CA MET A 2 -14.45 41.79 -17.07
C MET A 2 -14.41 42.39 -18.49
N PHE A 3 -13.94 41.69 -19.51
CA PHE A 3 -13.82 42.16 -20.88
C PHE A 3 -15.02 41.83 -21.77
N VAL A 4 -15.93 40.97 -21.30
CA VAL A 4 -17.11 40.52 -22.07
C VAL A 4 -18.06 41.71 -22.43
N PRO A 5 -18.37 42.66 -21.52
CA PRO A 5 -19.27 43.76 -21.88
C PRO A 5 -18.66 44.78 -22.85
N LEU A 6 -17.34 44.90 -22.90
CA LEU A 6 -16.64 45.82 -23.84
C LEU A 6 -16.65 45.21 -25.27
N PHE A 7 -16.45 43.92 -25.40
CA PHE A 7 -16.50 43.19 -26.66
C PHE A 7 -17.94 43.12 -27.19
N ASP A 8 -18.91 42.91 -26.31
CA ASP A 8 -20.33 42.82 -26.68
C ASP A 8 -20.86 44.14 -27.28
N ARG A 9 -20.42 45.28 -26.70
CA ARG A 9 -20.85 46.60 -27.19
C ARG A 9 -20.30 46.96 -28.57
N TRP A 10 -19.08 46.50 -28.89
CA TRP A 10 -18.42 46.72 -30.19
C TRP A 10 -18.89 45.74 -31.27
N MET A 11 -19.16 44.50 -30.90
CA MET A 11 -19.48 43.38 -31.81
C MET A 11 -21.02 43.26 -32.07
N CYS A 12 -21.85 43.66 -31.09
CA CYS A 12 -23.31 43.52 -31.16
C CYS A 12 -23.99 44.34 -32.26
N ARG A 13 -23.33 45.35 -32.80
CA ARG A 13 -23.94 46.25 -33.81
C ARG A 13 -23.88 45.69 -35.22
N ARG A 14 -23.13 44.64 -35.51
CA ARG A 14 -22.86 44.14 -36.86
C ARG A 14 -22.93 42.63 -37.09
N MET A 15 -23.13 41.85 -35.99
CA MET A 15 -23.11 40.38 -36.16
C MET A 15 -24.50 39.79 -36.12
N SER A 16 -24.82 38.93 -37.09
CA SER A 16 -26.08 38.21 -37.20
C SER A 16 -26.28 37.29 -35.99
N GLY A 17 -27.53 37.06 -35.57
CA GLY A 17 -27.85 36.16 -34.45
C GLY A 17 -27.23 34.75 -34.58
N PHE A 18 -27.02 34.29 -35.79
CA PHE A 18 -26.34 33.02 -36.13
C PHE A 18 -24.92 32.97 -35.58
N PHE A 19 -24.15 34.07 -35.73
CA PHE A 19 -22.76 34.07 -35.25
C PHE A 19 -22.66 33.99 -33.70
N ARG A 20 -23.61 34.65 -32.99
CA ARG A 20 -23.67 34.57 -31.53
C ARG A 20 -23.96 33.15 -31.05
N VAL A 21 -24.92 32.51 -31.68
CA VAL A 21 -25.25 31.11 -31.38
C VAL A 21 -24.05 30.20 -31.68
N ALA A 22 -23.36 30.40 -32.79
CA ALA A 22 -22.16 29.65 -33.16
C ALA A 22 -21.02 29.80 -32.12
N VAL A 23 -20.75 31.00 -31.62
CA VAL A 23 -19.74 31.27 -30.59
C VAL A 23 -20.12 30.58 -29.29
N VAL A 24 -21.38 30.64 -28.86
CA VAL A 24 -21.83 29.93 -27.64
C VAL A 24 -21.69 28.42 -27.79
N LEU A 25 -22.11 27.86 -28.92
CA LEU A 25 -21.98 26.43 -29.19
C LEU A 25 -20.51 25.97 -29.23
N LEU A 26 -19.61 26.76 -29.82
CA LEU A 26 -18.17 26.50 -29.82
C LEU A 26 -17.59 26.54 -28.39
N ALA A 27 -17.99 27.52 -27.60
CA ALA A 27 -17.55 27.63 -26.21
C ALA A 27 -18.04 26.44 -25.37
N MET A 28 -19.34 26.09 -25.50
CA MET A 28 -19.91 24.95 -24.80
C MET A 28 -19.34 23.63 -25.30
N GLY A 29 -19.15 23.48 -26.61
CA GLY A 29 -18.51 22.29 -27.20
C GLY A 29 -17.06 22.13 -26.76
N GLY A 30 -16.29 23.20 -26.75
CA GLY A 30 -14.92 23.23 -26.25
C GLY A 30 -14.82 22.87 -24.79
N TRP A 31 -15.71 23.44 -23.95
CA TRP A 31 -15.78 23.09 -22.53
C TRP A 31 -16.13 21.61 -22.34
N SER A 32 -17.18 21.13 -22.99
CA SER A 32 -17.60 19.72 -22.91
C SER A 32 -16.49 18.78 -23.36
N TRP A 33 -15.80 19.13 -24.47
CA TRP A 33 -14.66 18.36 -24.96
C TRP A 33 -13.51 18.29 -23.94
N LEU A 34 -13.11 19.41 -23.35
CA LEU A 34 -12.06 19.46 -22.35
C LEU A 34 -12.43 18.66 -21.10
N THR A 35 -13.69 18.76 -20.66
CA THR A 35 -14.18 18.00 -19.51
C THR A 35 -14.15 16.49 -19.80
N LEU A 36 -14.67 16.06 -20.95
CA LEU A 36 -14.65 14.64 -21.33
C LEU A 36 -13.21 14.13 -21.51
N ALA A 37 -12.33 14.92 -22.11
CA ALA A 37 -10.93 14.56 -22.30
C ALA A 37 -10.19 14.42 -20.96
N SER A 38 -10.45 15.32 -19.99
CA SER A 38 -9.91 15.22 -18.63
C SER A 38 -10.42 13.97 -17.92
N PHE A 39 -11.72 13.74 -17.91
CA PHE A 39 -12.31 12.53 -17.33
C PHE A 39 -11.75 11.24 -17.92
N SER A 40 -11.62 11.18 -19.25
CA SER A 40 -11.10 10.01 -19.92
C SER A 40 -9.62 9.76 -19.59
N ARG A 41 -8.85 10.82 -19.39
CA ARG A 41 -7.44 10.74 -18.99
C ARG A 41 -7.30 10.22 -17.56
N ASP A 42 -8.04 10.79 -16.63
CA ASP A 42 -8.01 10.41 -15.22
C ASP A 42 -8.47 8.96 -15.03
N TRP A 43 -9.50 8.53 -15.78
CA TRP A 43 -10.01 7.16 -15.72
C TRP A 43 -9.06 6.10 -16.29
N ASN A 44 -8.19 6.49 -17.21
CA ASN A 44 -7.18 5.61 -17.79
C ASN A 44 -5.81 5.71 -17.10
N ASP A 45 -5.68 6.59 -16.11
CA ASP A 45 -4.46 6.73 -15.31
C ASP A 45 -4.48 5.73 -14.14
N PRO A 46 -3.62 4.69 -14.16
CA PRO A 46 -3.58 3.68 -13.10
C PRO A 46 -3.16 4.27 -11.75
N GLU A 47 -2.35 5.32 -11.75
CA GLU A 47 -1.88 5.98 -10.54
C GLU A 47 -3.01 6.77 -9.87
N PHE A 48 -3.81 7.50 -10.67
CA PHE A 48 -5.00 8.20 -10.20
C PHE A 48 -6.03 7.22 -9.64
N MET A 49 -6.30 6.11 -10.34
CA MET A 49 -7.26 5.10 -9.88
C MET A 49 -6.81 4.42 -8.58
N ALA A 50 -5.53 4.12 -8.43
CA ALA A 50 -4.98 3.57 -7.20
C ALA A 50 -5.08 4.57 -6.03
N ALA A 51 -4.78 5.86 -6.27
CA ALA A 51 -4.93 6.91 -5.27
C ALA A 51 -6.39 7.10 -4.84
N GLN A 52 -7.33 7.02 -5.77
CA GLN A 52 -8.77 7.11 -5.50
C GLN A 52 -9.25 5.92 -4.65
N GLN A 53 -8.81 4.71 -4.99
CA GLN A 53 -9.13 3.51 -4.21
C GLN A 53 -8.59 3.62 -2.78
N THR A 54 -7.33 4.01 -2.61
CA THR A 54 -6.73 4.25 -1.29
C THR A 54 -7.49 5.30 -0.49
N SER A 55 -7.90 6.39 -1.13
CA SER A 55 -8.74 7.43 -0.51
C SER A 55 -10.08 6.88 -0.04
N ALA A 56 -10.73 6.03 -0.84
CA ALA A 56 -12.00 5.41 -0.49
C ALA A 56 -11.85 4.46 0.70
N GLU A 57 -10.82 3.62 0.71
CA GLU A 57 -10.51 2.71 1.80
C GLU A 57 -10.25 3.47 3.12
N LEU A 58 -9.50 4.58 3.08
CA LEU A 58 -9.26 5.43 4.23
C LEU A 58 -10.56 6.11 4.72
N ALA A 59 -11.42 6.54 3.81
CA ALA A 59 -12.72 7.12 4.17
C ALA A 59 -13.64 6.10 4.85
N ASP A 60 -13.68 4.87 4.34
CA ASP A 60 -14.45 3.78 4.94
C ASP A 60 -13.89 3.40 6.32
N ARG A 61 -12.56 3.36 6.45
CA ARG A 61 -11.92 3.14 7.75
C ARG A 61 -12.23 4.24 8.74
N ALA A 62 -12.20 5.51 8.32
CA ALA A 62 -12.55 6.64 9.16
C ALA A 62 -14.01 6.57 9.64
N ARG A 63 -14.95 6.19 8.75
CA ARG A 63 -16.35 5.97 9.14
C ARG A 63 -16.49 4.87 10.18
N PHE A 64 -15.85 3.72 9.94
CA PHE A 64 -15.85 2.62 10.91
C PHE A 64 -15.33 3.06 12.28
N LEU A 65 -14.22 3.79 12.33
CA LEU A 65 -13.65 4.28 13.59
C LEU A 65 -14.55 5.31 14.26
N ALA A 66 -15.21 6.18 13.49
CA ALA A 66 -16.17 7.16 14.00
C ALA A 66 -17.39 6.50 14.66
N ASP A 67 -17.88 5.40 14.08
CA ASP A 67 -18.97 4.61 14.64
C ASP A 67 -18.57 3.92 15.95
N GLN A 68 -17.32 3.51 16.09
CA GLN A 68 -16.80 2.83 17.29
C GLN A 68 -16.45 3.81 18.43
N HIS A 69 -15.81 4.93 18.11
CA HIS A 69 -15.14 5.81 19.08
C HIS A 69 -15.72 7.23 19.15
N HIS A 70 -16.72 7.54 18.33
CA HIS A 70 -17.23 8.88 18.08
C HIS A 70 -16.16 9.84 17.49
N VAL A 71 -16.61 10.87 16.79
CA VAL A 71 -15.69 11.85 16.21
C VAL A 71 -15.29 12.86 17.29
N THR A 72 -14.00 12.97 17.53
CA THR A 72 -13.44 13.98 18.45
C THR A 72 -13.48 15.36 17.83
N SER A 73 -13.26 16.41 18.64
CA SER A 73 -13.16 17.81 18.17
C SER A 73 -12.02 18.01 17.16
N ALA A 74 -11.04 17.10 17.10
CA ALA A 74 -9.93 17.12 16.14
C ALA A 74 -10.32 16.55 14.74
N GLY A 75 -11.56 16.08 14.60
CA GLY A 75 -12.12 15.56 13.34
C GLY A 75 -11.71 14.11 13.01
N PRO A 76 -12.26 13.56 11.90
CA PRO A 76 -12.05 12.15 11.53
C PRO A 76 -10.60 11.82 11.16
N ALA A 77 -9.80 12.79 10.73
CA ALA A 77 -8.38 12.60 10.44
C ALA A 77 -7.55 12.24 11.70
N ALA A 78 -8.00 12.64 12.89
CA ALA A 78 -7.34 12.26 14.13
C ALA A 78 -7.51 10.77 14.41
N LEU A 79 -8.69 10.21 14.15
CA LEU A 79 -8.96 8.78 14.31
C LEU A 79 -8.02 7.93 13.44
N LEU A 80 -7.78 8.32 12.19
CA LEU A 80 -6.86 7.61 11.30
C LEU A 80 -5.40 7.71 11.76
N ARG A 81 -5.00 8.83 12.39
CA ARG A 81 -3.64 8.99 12.93
C ARG A 81 -3.37 8.15 14.16
N GLU A 82 -4.38 7.81 14.91
CA GLU A 82 -4.28 6.97 16.11
C GLU A 82 -4.57 5.49 15.82
N ASP A 83 -5.10 5.19 14.63
CA ASP A 83 -5.44 3.84 14.23
C ASP A 83 -4.20 3.00 13.86
N ALA A 84 -3.93 1.95 14.61
CA ALA A 84 -2.80 1.05 14.38
C ALA A 84 -2.83 0.39 13.00
N ARG A 85 -4.02 0.13 12.45
CA ARG A 85 -4.16 -0.49 11.13
C ARG A 85 -3.78 0.45 10.00
N THR A 86 -4.06 1.74 10.16
CA THR A 86 -3.67 2.78 9.19
C THR A 86 -2.21 3.18 9.36
N GLN A 87 -1.75 3.35 10.61
CA GLN A 87 -0.39 3.82 10.90
C GLN A 87 0.66 2.71 10.84
N GLY A 88 0.30 1.47 11.13
CA GLY A 88 1.23 0.34 11.18
C GLY A 88 2.06 0.17 9.91
N PRO A 89 1.46 0.06 8.72
CA PRO A 89 2.20 -0.03 7.46
C PRO A 89 3.12 1.16 7.19
N LEU A 90 2.67 2.38 7.50
CA LEU A 90 3.46 3.61 7.31
C LEU A 90 4.68 3.65 8.24
N LEU A 91 4.48 3.29 9.52
CA LEU A 91 5.55 3.22 10.51
C LEU A 91 6.53 2.09 10.18
N PHE A 92 6.03 0.94 9.75
CA PHE A 92 6.87 -0.17 9.32
C PHE A 92 7.73 0.23 8.13
N GLN A 93 7.13 0.84 7.11
CA GLN A 93 7.85 1.32 5.92
C GLN A 93 8.92 2.33 6.30
N LYS A 94 8.63 3.24 7.22
CA LYS A 94 9.56 4.29 7.65
C LYS A 94 10.72 3.80 8.51
N HIS A 95 10.47 2.83 9.39
CA HIS A 95 11.42 2.48 10.45
C HIS A 95 11.96 1.04 10.37
N CYS A 96 11.24 0.11 9.75
CA CYS A 96 11.56 -1.31 9.76
C CYS A 96 11.97 -1.87 8.39
N SER A 97 11.42 -1.33 7.31
CA SER A 97 11.62 -1.85 5.95
C SER A 97 13.04 -1.68 5.41
N MET A 98 13.91 -0.96 6.10
CA MET A 98 15.32 -0.91 5.75
C MET A 98 16.01 -2.28 5.93
N CYS A 99 15.54 -3.08 6.90
CA CYS A 99 16.14 -4.38 7.25
C CYS A 99 15.16 -5.55 7.14
N HIS A 100 13.88 -5.33 7.42
CA HIS A 100 12.86 -6.37 7.52
C HIS A 100 11.89 -6.34 6.34
N ASN A 101 11.61 -7.51 5.79
CA ASN A 101 10.44 -7.71 4.96
C ASN A 101 9.18 -7.88 5.85
N HIS A 102 8.03 -7.51 5.32
CA HIS A 102 6.71 -7.89 5.80
C HIS A 102 5.91 -8.42 4.60
N LEU A 103 6.29 -9.62 4.14
CA LEU A 103 5.74 -10.26 2.96
C LEU A 103 5.04 -11.56 3.34
N ASP A 104 3.82 -11.75 2.82
CA ASP A 104 3.11 -13.02 2.94
C ASP A 104 3.76 -14.12 2.07
N SER A 105 3.23 -15.35 2.13
CA SER A 105 3.70 -16.50 1.35
C SER A 105 3.59 -16.30 -0.16
N ALA A 106 2.71 -15.40 -0.62
CA ALA A 106 2.57 -15.02 -2.02
C ALA A 106 3.48 -13.87 -2.44
N GLY A 107 4.33 -13.36 -1.52
CA GLY A 107 5.24 -12.25 -1.77
C GLY A 107 4.57 -10.86 -1.77
N ARG A 108 3.34 -10.74 -1.25
CA ARG A 108 2.62 -9.48 -1.16
C ARG A 108 2.88 -8.81 0.17
N GLY A 109 3.01 -7.50 0.18
CA GLY A 109 3.25 -6.70 1.38
C GLY A 109 4.35 -5.67 1.20
N ILE A 110 5.11 -5.39 2.26
CA ILE A 110 6.19 -4.40 2.25
C ILE A 110 7.54 -5.13 2.13
N ALA A 111 8.22 -4.91 1.02
CA ALA A 111 9.55 -5.44 0.79
C ALA A 111 10.62 -4.50 1.34
N ALA A 112 11.68 -5.05 1.93
CA ALA A 112 12.89 -4.31 2.29
C ALA A 112 13.77 -4.09 1.06
N GLU A 113 14.43 -2.94 0.98
CA GLU A 113 15.40 -2.66 -0.09
C GLU A 113 16.63 -3.59 0.00
N THR A 114 17.16 -3.79 1.20
CA THR A 114 18.30 -4.67 1.49
C THR A 114 18.00 -5.57 2.68
N PRO A 115 17.25 -6.66 2.51
CA PRO A 115 16.83 -7.49 3.63
C PRO A 115 18.04 -8.05 4.37
N SER A 116 18.15 -7.68 5.65
CA SER A 116 19.23 -8.11 6.54
C SER A 116 18.73 -8.76 7.84
N ALA A 117 17.41 -8.87 7.98
CA ALA A 117 16.73 -9.42 9.15
C ALA A 117 15.55 -10.28 8.72
N PRO A 118 14.99 -11.14 9.62
CA PRO A 118 13.90 -12.04 9.25
C PRO A 118 12.68 -11.28 8.77
N ASN A 119 11.87 -11.95 7.94
CA ASN A 119 10.55 -11.47 7.56
C ASN A 119 9.64 -11.42 8.80
N LEU A 120 8.95 -10.29 9.00
CA LEU A 120 8.07 -10.07 10.16
C LEU A 120 6.59 -10.31 9.85
N PHE A 121 6.25 -10.88 8.69
CA PHE A 121 4.88 -11.28 8.44
C PHE A 121 4.44 -12.36 9.44
N GLY A 122 3.34 -12.13 10.15
CA GLY A 122 2.88 -13.02 11.22
C GLY A 122 3.76 -13.04 12.48
N PHE A 123 4.64 -12.06 12.66
CA PHE A 123 5.53 -11.97 13.82
C PHE A 123 4.81 -12.20 15.15
N GLY A 124 5.40 -13.05 15.99
CA GLY A 124 4.87 -13.39 17.30
C GLY A 124 3.75 -14.45 17.30
N SER A 125 3.25 -14.87 16.12
CA SER A 125 2.36 -16.02 16.04
C SER A 125 3.11 -17.33 16.31
N THR A 126 2.37 -18.35 16.75
CA THR A 126 2.92 -19.69 16.95
C THR A 126 3.59 -20.22 15.68
N ASP A 127 2.95 -20.01 14.51
CA ASP A 127 3.50 -20.45 13.24
C ASP A 127 4.81 -19.75 12.87
N TRP A 128 4.92 -18.43 13.12
CA TRP A 128 6.16 -17.69 12.89
C TRP A 128 7.28 -18.19 13.82
N ILE A 129 6.98 -18.43 15.11
CA ILE A 129 7.95 -18.95 16.08
C ILE A 129 8.39 -20.35 15.67
N MET A 130 7.47 -21.21 15.29
CA MET A 130 7.79 -22.55 14.79
C MET A 130 8.65 -22.49 13.52
N GLY A 131 8.36 -21.57 12.61
CA GLY A 131 9.18 -21.34 11.41
C GLY A 131 10.62 -20.92 11.72
N MET A 132 10.83 -20.12 12.77
CA MET A 132 12.15 -19.73 13.26
C MET A 132 12.95 -20.90 13.86
N LEU A 133 12.26 -21.90 14.41
CA LEU A 133 12.85 -23.08 15.05
C LEU A 133 12.93 -24.29 14.10
N ASP A 134 12.32 -24.23 12.93
CA ASP A 134 12.35 -25.30 11.94
C ASP A 134 13.61 -25.22 11.07
N PRO A 135 14.41 -26.31 10.89
CA PRO A 135 15.66 -26.29 10.16
C PRO A 135 15.53 -26.02 8.65
N GLU A 136 14.36 -26.27 8.05
CA GLU A 136 14.07 -26.00 6.64
C GLU A 136 13.42 -24.63 6.46
N ARG A 137 12.43 -24.31 7.29
CA ARG A 137 11.71 -23.05 7.21
C ARG A 137 12.57 -21.83 7.56
N ILE A 138 13.54 -21.97 8.48
CA ILE A 138 14.42 -20.85 8.88
C ILE A 138 15.22 -20.29 7.70
N VAL A 139 15.50 -21.10 6.68
CA VAL A 139 16.21 -20.69 5.46
C VAL A 139 15.27 -20.42 4.28
N SER A 140 13.96 -20.47 4.49
CA SER A 140 12.95 -20.12 3.49
C SER A 140 12.77 -18.60 3.37
N PRO A 141 12.17 -18.10 2.28
CA PRO A 141 11.83 -16.70 2.11
C PRO A 141 10.93 -16.12 3.21
N GLU A 142 10.17 -16.97 3.88
CA GLU A 142 9.29 -16.59 5.00
C GLU A 142 10.09 -16.15 6.25
N VAL A 143 11.35 -16.52 6.37
CA VAL A 143 12.19 -16.18 7.50
C VAL A 143 13.46 -15.48 7.01
N PHE A 144 14.59 -16.19 6.87
CA PHE A 144 15.89 -15.61 6.47
C PHE A 144 16.26 -15.82 5.00
N GLY A 145 15.44 -16.54 4.22
CA GLY A 145 15.81 -17.01 2.88
C GLY A 145 16.19 -15.91 1.89
N ASN A 146 15.56 -14.73 2.00
CA ASN A 146 15.81 -13.57 1.16
C ASN A 146 16.87 -12.63 1.76
N THR A 147 17.61 -13.06 2.78
CA THR A 147 18.63 -12.25 3.46
C THR A 147 20.04 -12.80 3.26
N LYS A 148 21.06 -11.95 3.46
CA LYS A 148 22.45 -12.38 3.52
C LYS A 148 22.74 -13.34 4.68
N PHE A 149 21.85 -13.45 5.66
CA PHE A 149 21.96 -14.30 6.85
C PHE A 149 21.31 -15.67 6.71
N LYS A 150 20.86 -16.06 5.51
CA LYS A 150 20.38 -17.42 5.21
C LYS A 150 21.33 -18.53 5.70
N LYS A 151 22.64 -18.25 5.69
CA LYS A 151 23.71 -19.13 6.23
C LYS A 151 24.31 -18.60 7.53
N GLY A 152 23.61 -17.71 8.22
CA GLY A 152 24.08 -17.07 9.45
C GLY A 152 24.09 -18.04 10.64
N GLN A 153 24.62 -17.55 11.76
CA GLN A 153 24.82 -18.36 12.97
C GLN A 153 23.52 -18.97 13.50
N MET A 154 22.40 -18.22 13.47
CA MET A 154 21.11 -18.71 13.96
C MET A 154 20.60 -19.87 13.11
N ALA A 155 20.58 -19.72 11.80
CA ALA A 155 20.15 -20.77 10.88
C ALA A 155 21.05 -22.02 10.99
N SER A 156 22.37 -21.81 11.08
CA SER A 156 23.34 -22.90 11.25
C SER A 156 23.16 -23.63 12.57
N LYS A 157 22.89 -22.91 13.67
CA LYS A 157 22.65 -23.50 14.98
C LYS A 157 21.38 -24.35 15.03
N ILE A 158 20.27 -23.84 14.53
CA ILE A 158 19.00 -24.57 14.48
C ILE A 158 19.18 -25.87 13.67
N ARG A 159 19.73 -25.77 12.46
CA ARG A 159 19.98 -26.95 11.62
C ARG A 159 20.94 -27.95 12.27
N GLY A 160 21.94 -27.47 13.00
CA GLY A 160 22.89 -28.31 13.74
C GLY A 160 22.27 -29.08 14.91
N MET A 161 21.36 -28.43 15.66
CA MET A 161 20.60 -29.04 16.75
C MET A 161 19.74 -30.20 16.26
N PHE A 162 18.98 -29.99 15.18
CA PHE A 162 18.14 -31.05 14.60
C PHE A 162 18.94 -32.21 14.01
N LYS A 163 20.08 -31.91 13.36
CA LYS A 163 20.95 -32.97 12.85
C LYS A 163 21.53 -33.82 13.99
N LYS A 164 21.83 -33.24 15.14
CA LYS A 164 22.31 -33.94 16.32
C LYS A 164 21.19 -34.83 16.93
N ALA A 165 20.00 -34.29 17.10
CA ALA A 165 18.85 -35.02 17.63
C ALA A 165 18.50 -36.25 16.80
N THR A 166 18.39 -36.13 15.47
CA THR A 166 18.15 -37.27 14.59
C THR A 166 19.28 -38.31 14.62
N THR A 167 20.52 -37.90 14.86
CA THR A 167 21.66 -38.85 14.97
C THR A 167 21.61 -39.60 16.29
N ASP A 168 21.22 -38.95 17.38
CA ASP A 168 21.12 -39.55 18.70
C ASP A 168 19.93 -40.52 18.77
N GLU A 169 18.74 -40.17 18.22
CA GLU A 169 17.62 -41.09 18.04
C GLU A 169 17.95 -42.33 17.19
N ALA A 170 18.71 -42.13 16.10
CA ALA A 170 19.18 -43.23 15.27
C ALA A 170 20.20 -44.13 15.95
N LYS A 171 20.95 -43.63 16.94
CA LYS A 171 21.84 -44.43 17.78
C LYS A 171 21.10 -45.26 18.82
N GLU A 172 20.08 -44.66 19.49
CA GLU A 172 19.23 -45.34 20.44
C GLU A 172 18.47 -46.51 19.78
N LEU A 173 17.88 -46.29 18.59
CA LEU A 173 17.24 -47.32 17.82
C LEU A 173 18.14 -48.49 17.41
N LYS A 174 19.44 -48.29 17.25
CA LYS A 174 20.40 -49.33 16.91
C LYS A 174 20.94 -50.08 18.12
N SER A 175 20.70 -49.58 19.32
CA SER A 175 21.11 -50.21 20.58
C SER A 175 20.06 -51.10 21.23
N GLN A 176 18.85 -51.15 20.65
CA GLN A 176 17.78 -52.05 21.00
C GLN A 176 17.78 -53.27 20.07
#